data_26fe3e5a643ab50ce194dbe5668daeb4
#
_entry.id   26fe3e5a643ab50ce194dbe5668daeb4
#
_cell.length_a   1.000
_cell.length_b   1.000
_cell.length_c   1.000
_cell.angle_alpha   90.00
_cell.angle_beta   90.00
_cell.angle_gamma   90.00
#
_symmetry.space_group_name_H-M   'P 1'
#
loop_
_entity.id
_entity.type
_entity.pdbx_description
1 polymer ?
#
loop_
_entity_poly.entity_id
_entity_poly.type
_entity_poly.pdbx_seq_one_letter_code
_entity_poly.pdbx_strand_id
1 'polypeptide(L)'
;QMDFALDASCGNMSYVIFTDQVIKPRFECKTIYEMTTELAKRMGVEQQFTEGRTQEGWMRHLHELSRQAVPELPDFDTFRKQGIFKQRDPEGHHVAYKAFREDPQANPLTTPSGKIEIYSQELAKIAATWELAEGDVIDPLPIYTPGFENYNDPLAEKFPLQLTGFHYKARVHSTYGNVDVLKAACRQEMWIN
;
A
#
# COMPACT_ATOMS: atom_id res chain seq x y z
N GLN A 1 9.25 -16.12 9.18
CA GLN A 1 9.82 -15.18 8.21
C GLN A 1 11.17 -15.70 7.73
N MET A 2 11.36 -15.77 6.42
CA MET A 2 12.59 -16.26 5.77
C MET A 2 13.45 -15.11 5.21
N ASP A 3 12.98 -13.91 5.27
CA ASP A 3 13.58 -12.71 4.72
C ASP A 3 13.54 -11.58 5.74
N PHE A 4 14.16 -10.45 5.47
CA PHE A 4 14.14 -9.27 6.32
C PHE A 4 13.83 -8.01 5.49
N ALA A 5 13.19 -7.04 6.12
CA ALA A 5 12.75 -5.82 5.51
C ALA A 5 12.61 -4.67 6.52
N LEU A 6 12.44 -3.47 6.02
CA LEU A 6 11.94 -2.34 6.80
C LEU A 6 10.44 -2.20 6.52
N ASP A 7 9.65 -2.01 7.54
CA ASP A 7 8.21 -1.84 7.41
C ASP A 7 7.74 -0.52 8.03
N ALA A 8 7.15 0.32 7.20
CA ALA A 8 6.49 1.56 7.54
C ALA A 8 5.27 1.74 6.62
N SER A 9 4.47 0.71 6.49
CA SER A 9 3.51 0.53 5.41
C SER A 9 2.28 1.46 5.42
N CYS A 10 1.98 2.11 6.51
CA CYS A 10 0.73 2.86 6.64
C CYS A 10 0.92 4.37 6.72
N GLY A 11 1.75 5.00 5.90
CA GLY A 11 1.92 6.47 5.89
C GLY A 11 1.92 7.07 7.31
N ASN A 12 1.97 8.29 7.55
CA ASN A 12 1.81 9.00 8.84
C ASN A 12 1.97 8.21 10.17
N MET A 13 2.62 7.05 10.13
CA MET A 13 3.00 6.29 11.32
C MET A 13 4.31 6.82 11.86
N SER A 14 4.32 7.12 13.16
CA SER A 14 5.51 7.62 13.84
C SER A 14 6.47 6.48 14.26
N TYR A 15 6.54 5.41 13.47
CA TYR A 15 7.46 4.32 13.73
C TYR A 15 7.89 3.57 12.46
N VAL A 16 9.05 2.95 12.54
CA VAL A 16 9.57 2.01 11.53
C VAL A 16 9.97 0.73 12.24
N ILE A 17 9.61 -0.41 11.67
CA ILE A 17 9.94 -1.73 12.20
C ILE A 17 11.02 -2.38 11.34
N PHE A 18 12.04 -2.96 11.99
CA PHE A 18 12.98 -3.87 11.34
C PHE A 18 12.45 -5.30 11.46
N THR A 19 12.02 -5.87 10.35
CA THR A 19 11.58 -7.26 10.28
C THR A 19 12.77 -8.16 9.95
N ASP A 20 13.36 -8.78 10.96
CA ASP A 20 14.54 -9.61 10.78
C ASP A 20 14.18 -11.04 10.32
N GLN A 21 15.14 -11.70 9.73
CA GLN A 21 15.00 -13.10 9.35
C GLN A 21 14.90 -13.98 10.60
N VAL A 22 13.82 -14.75 10.73
CA VAL A 22 13.54 -15.62 11.88
C VAL A 22 13.97 -17.07 11.63
N ILE A 23 13.83 -17.54 10.40
CA ILE A 23 14.20 -18.91 10.00
C ILE A 23 15.01 -18.88 8.71
N LYS A 24 15.88 -19.86 8.55
CA LYS A 24 16.55 -20.09 7.26
C LYS A 24 15.53 -20.53 6.20
N PRO A 25 15.71 -20.13 4.93
CA PRO A 25 14.90 -20.67 3.83
C PRO A 25 14.90 -22.19 3.87
N ARG A 26 13.74 -22.80 3.63
CA ARG A 26 13.59 -24.25 3.58
C ARG A 26 13.57 -24.70 2.13
N PHE A 27 14.14 -25.88 1.90
CA PHE A 27 14.22 -26.51 0.57
C PHE A 27 14.87 -25.56 -0.45
N GLU A 28 14.28 -25.42 -1.62
CA GLU A 28 14.74 -24.55 -2.71
C GLU A 28 14.14 -23.12 -2.64
N CYS A 29 13.54 -22.74 -1.49
CA CYS A 29 12.97 -21.40 -1.33
C CYS A 29 14.07 -20.34 -1.40
N LYS A 30 13.81 -19.31 -2.18
CA LYS A 30 14.64 -18.10 -2.32
C LYS A 30 13.84 -16.88 -1.96
N THR A 31 14.52 -15.83 -1.54
CA THR A 31 13.88 -14.51 -1.37
C THR A 31 13.47 -13.97 -2.74
N ILE A 32 12.54 -13.02 -2.74
CA ILE A 32 12.13 -12.34 -3.98
C ILE A 32 13.32 -11.65 -4.64
N TYR A 33 14.20 -11.03 -3.83
CA TYR A 33 15.40 -10.36 -4.35
C TYR A 33 16.36 -11.34 -5.04
N GLU A 34 16.59 -12.52 -4.45
CA GLU A 34 17.41 -13.58 -5.07
C GLU A 34 16.81 -14.05 -6.39
N MET A 35 15.50 -14.33 -6.42
CA MET A 35 14.82 -14.78 -7.65
C MET A 35 14.88 -13.74 -8.76
N THR A 36 14.62 -12.48 -8.44
CA THR A 36 14.65 -11.38 -9.42
C THR A 36 16.08 -11.08 -9.87
N THR A 37 17.08 -11.19 -9.00
CA THR A 37 18.50 -11.06 -9.36
C THR A 37 18.91 -12.15 -10.34
N GLU A 38 18.51 -13.41 -10.10
CA GLU A 38 18.79 -14.51 -11.02
C GLU A 38 18.12 -14.32 -12.39
N LEU A 39 16.91 -13.77 -12.41
CA LEU A 39 16.23 -13.41 -13.65
C LEU A 39 16.98 -12.29 -14.38
N ALA A 40 17.34 -11.21 -13.68
CA ALA A 40 18.11 -10.08 -14.22
C ALA A 40 19.46 -10.54 -14.81
N LYS A 41 20.12 -11.51 -14.16
CA LYS A 41 21.34 -12.13 -14.66
C LYS A 41 21.14 -12.83 -16.00
N ARG A 42 20.09 -13.63 -16.13
CA ARG A 42 19.75 -14.29 -17.39
C ARG A 42 19.36 -13.31 -18.50
N MET A 43 18.83 -12.16 -18.13
CA MET A 43 18.48 -11.08 -19.06
C MET A 43 19.66 -10.17 -19.40
N GLY A 44 20.81 -10.33 -18.74
CA GLY A 44 22.01 -9.49 -18.95
C GLY A 44 21.91 -8.10 -18.33
N VAL A 45 20.99 -7.89 -17.39
CA VAL A 45 20.74 -6.59 -16.74
C VAL A 45 21.00 -6.62 -15.22
N GLU A 46 21.74 -7.60 -14.73
CA GLU A 46 22.03 -7.77 -13.29
C GLU A 46 22.60 -6.49 -12.66
N GLN A 47 23.58 -5.88 -13.30
CA GLN A 47 24.23 -4.68 -12.77
C GLN A 47 23.28 -3.49 -12.69
N GLN A 48 22.39 -3.32 -13.66
CA GLN A 48 21.38 -2.26 -13.65
C GLN A 48 20.33 -2.50 -12.56
N PHE A 49 19.95 -3.76 -12.33
CA PHE A 49 18.97 -4.12 -11.32
C PHE A 49 19.51 -4.02 -9.90
N THR A 50 20.71 -4.57 -9.66
CA THR A 50 21.28 -4.65 -8.31
C THR A 50 22.14 -3.45 -7.93
N GLU A 51 22.66 -2.69 -8.90
CA GLU A 51 23.71 -1.68 -8.69
C GLU A 51 24.92 -2.23 -7.91
N GLY A 52 25.17 -3.54 -8.02
CA GLY A 52 26.20 -4.25 -7.27
C GLY A 52 25.90 -4.46 -5.79
N ARG A 53 24.66 -4.20 -5.32
CA ARG A 53 24.28 -4.38 -3.92
C ARG A 53 23.63 -5.74 -3.68
N THR A 54 23.86 -6.27 -2.50
CA THR A 54 23.08 -7.37 -1.93
C THR A 54 21.75 -6.81 -1.36
N GLN A 55 20.84 -7.69 -0.95
CA GLN A 55 19.60 -7.27 -0.25
C GLN A 55 19.92 -6.45 1.00
N GLU A 56 20.85 -6.89 1.84
CA GLU A 56 21.28 -6.11 3.01
C GLU A 56 21.95 -4.79 2.57
N GLY A 57 22.72 -4.80 1.50
CA GLY A 57 23.32 -3.59 0.94
C GLY A 57 22.26 -2.56 0.53
N TRP A 58 21.15 -3.00 -0.06
CA TRP A 58 20.02 -2.13 -0.36
C TRP A 58 19.35 -1.59 0.90
N MET A 59 19.11 -2.44 1.88
CA MET A 59 18.51 -2.01 3.14
C MET A 59 19.36 -0.97 3.86
N ARG A 60 20.67 -1.16 3.92
CA ARG A 60 21.60 -0.18 4.50
C ARG A 60 21.59 1.13 3.73
N HIS A 61 21.57 1.07 2.40
CA HIS A 61 21.50 2.27 1.55
C HIS A 61 20.19 3.04 1.78
N LEU A 62 19.04 2.37 1.72
CA LEU A 62 17.73 3.00 1.94
C LEU A 62 17.58 3.54 3.37
N HIS A 63 18.12 2.82 4.36
CA HIS A 63 18.15 3.28 5.74
C HIS A 63 18.97 4.57 5.90
N GLU A 64 20.13 4.66 5.25
CA GLU A 64 20.95 5.87 5.30
C GLU A 64 20.27 7.07 4.63
N LEU A 65 19.57 6.85 3.51
CA LEU A 65 18.72 7.90 2.90
C LEU A 65 17.61 8.33 3.86
N SER A 66 17.00 7.38 4.59
CA SER A 66 15.98 7.70 5.59
C SER A 66 16.55 8.50 6.76
N ARG A 67 17.79 8.23 7.19
CA ARG A 67 18.48 9.01 8.23
C ARG A 67 18.75 10.46 7.84
N GLN A 68 18.94 10.73 6.56
CA GLN A 68 19.07 12.11 6.09
C GLN A 68 17.79 12.92 6.28
N ALA A 69 16.62 12.26 6.17
CA ALA A 69 15.32 12.89 6.40
C ALA A 69 14.90 12.86 7.89
N VAL A 70 15.35 11.85 8.64
CA VAL A 70 15.03 11.64 10.06
C VAL A 70 16.33 11.40 10.82
N PRO A 71 17.04 12.47 11.22
CA PRO A 71 18.37 12.36 11.87
C PRO A 71 18.35 11.58 13.19
N GLU A 72 17.23 11.49 13.86
CA GLU A 72 17.04 10.75 15.11
C GLU A 72 17.02 9.22 14.91
N LEU A 73 16.85 8.76 13.67
CA LEU A 73 16.90 7.33 13.35
C LEU A 73 18.31 6.78 13.66
N PRO A 74 18.43 5.75 14.51
CA PRO A 74 19.74 5.18 14.88
C PRO A 74 20.46 4.65 13.64
N ASP A 75 21.76 4.37 13.76
CA ASP A 75 22.49 3.63 12.72
C ASP A 75 21.83 2.25 12.48
N PHE A 76 22.12 1.67 11.31
CA PHE A 76 21.46 0.45 10.85
C PHE A 76 21.58 -0.72 11.83
N ASP A 77 22.78 -0.94 12.38
CA ASP A 77 23.01 -2.10 13.25
C ASP A 77 22.35 -1.91 14.62
N THR A 78 22.34 -0.69 15.13
CA THR A 78 21.60 -0.31 16.35
C THR A 78 20.09 -0.46 16.12
N PHE A 79 19.57 0.04 14.99
CA PHE A 79 18.15 -0.09 14.65
C PHE A 79 17.74 -1.55 14.49
N ARG A 80 18.54 -2.36 13.78
CA ARG A 80 18.31 -3.80 13.64
C ARG A 80 18.20 -4.50 15.00
N LYS A 81 19.10 -4.17 15.92
CA LYS A 81 19.11 -4.72 17.28
C LYS A 81 17.90 -4.29 18.11
N GLN A 82 17.45 -3.06 17.94
CA GLN A 82 16.27 -2.51 18.63
C GLN A 82 14.96 -3.09 18.07
N GLY A 83 14.92 -3.42 16.77
CA GLY A 83 13.77 -3.95 16.07
C GLY A 83 12.69 -2.91 15.74
N ILE A 84 12.62 -1.81 16.45
CA ILE A 84 11.64 -0.73 16.21
C ILE A 84 12.24 0.61 16.57
N PHE A 85 12.03 1.60 15.71
CA PHE A 85 12.24 3.02 16.00
C PHE A 85 10.89 3.73 16.09
N LYS A 86 10.70 4.56 17.10
CA LYS A 86 9.51 5.39 17.28
C LYS A 86 9.93 6.84 17.37
N GLN A 87 9.43 7.65 16.45
CA GLN A 87 9.56 9.09 16.51
C GLN A 87 8.43 9.67 17.38
N ARG A 88 8.78 10.51 18.33
CA ARG A 88 7.80 11.27 19.09
C ARG A 88 7.53 12.59 18.37
N ASP A 89 6.27 12.85 18.08
CA ASP A 89 5.84 14.16 17.67
C ASP A 89 5.63 15.02 18.93
N PRO A 90 6.42 16.07 19.15
CA PRO A 90 6.28 16.93 20.32
C PRO A 90 4.97 17.73 20.30
N GLU A 91 4.39 17.94 19.12
CA GLU A 91 3.11 18.65 18.96
C GLU A 91 1.88 17.73 19.05
N GLY A 92 2.09 16.44 19.26
CA GLY A 92 1.02 15.45 19.38
C GLY A 92 0.83 14.61 18.11
N HIS A 93 -0.40 14.33 17.76
CA HIS A 93 -0.70 13.52 16.57
C HIS A 93 -0.81 14.38 15.30
N HIS A 94 -0.44 13.79 14.18
CA HIS A 94 -0.58 14.44 12.87
C HIS A 94 -2.04 14.79 12.58
N VAL A 95 -2.28 16.03 12.19
CA VAL A 95 -3.57 16.51 11.70
C VAL A 95 -3.46 16.81 10.22
N ALA A 96 -4.19 16.03 9.41
CA ALA A 96 -4.17 16.19 7.96
C ALA A 96 -4.59 17.62 7.54
N TYR A 97 -3.83 18.19 6.62
CA TYR A 97 -4.08 19.53 6.08
C TYR A 97 -4.11 20.66 7.11
N LYS A 98 -3.48 20.50 8.29
CA LYS A 98 -3.50 21.51 9.34
C LYS A 98 -3.01 22.87 8.83
N ALA A 99 -1.82 22.92 8.24
CA ALA A 99 -1.23 24.16 7.72
C ALA A 99 -2.11 24.81 6.63
N PHE A 100 -2.65 24.01 5.70
CA PHE A 100 -3.60 24.51 4.69
C PHE A 100 -4.88 25.08 5.32
N ARG A 101 -5.41 24.42 6.35
CA ARG A 101 -6.65 24.89 7.02
C ARG A 101 -6.44 26.18 7.81
N GLU A 102 -5.26 26.36 8.40
CA GLU A 102 -4.89 27.54 9.17
C GLU A 102 -4.56 28.75 8.27
N ASP A 103 -3.80 28.52 7.21
CA ASP A 103 -3.47 29.52 6.20
C ASP A 103 -3.36 28.92 4.80
N PRO A 104 -4.46 28.87 4.03
CA PRO A 104 -4.49 28.29 2.69
C PRO A 104 -3.64 29.05 1.67
N GLN A 105 -3.33 30.33 1.92
CA GLN A 105 -2.52 31.14 0.99
C GLN A 105 -1.04 30.85 1.16
N ALA A 106 -0.57 30.76 2.41
CA ALA A 106 0.81 30.43 2.72
C ALA A 106 1.12 28.93 2.48
N ASN A 107 0.12 28.06 2.60
CA ASN A 107 0.27 26.60 2.50
C ASN A 107 -0.73 26.00 1.48
N PRO A 108 -0.64 26.34 0.19
CA PRO A 108 -1.56 25.85 -0.82
C PRO A 108 -1.42 24.31 -0.96
N LEU A 109 -2.49 23.67 -1.39
CA LEU A 109 -2.45 22.25 -1.77
C LEU A 109 -1.65 22.05 -3.06
N THR A 110 -1.21 20.85 -3.31
CA THR A 110 -0.48 20.46 -4.54
C THR A 110 -1.39 20.33 -5.78
N THR A 111 -2.67 20.66 -5.66
CA THR A 111 -3.62 20.71 -6.77
C THR A 111 -3.33 21.89 -7.69
N PRO A 112 -3.74 21.85 -8.98
CA PRO A 112 -3.54 22.96 -9.91
C PRO A 112 -4.05 24.32 -9.41
N SER A 113 -5.15 24.35 -8.65
CA SER A 113 -5.71 25.56 -8.05
C SER A 113 -5.09 25.93 -6.69
N GLY A 114 -4.27 25.08 -6.10
CA GLY A 114 -3.81 25.21 -4.71
C GLY A 114 -4.90 25.00 -3.67
N LYS A 115 -6.10 24.58 -4.07
CA LYS A 115 -7.28 24.41 -3.23
C LYS A 115 -7.86 23.00 -3.37
N ILE A 116 -8.88 22.68 -2.58
CA ILE A 116 -9.69 21.48 -2.77
C ILE A 116 -10.46 21.63 -4.08
N GLU A 117 -10.24 20.72 -5.03
CA GLU A 117 -10.92 20.70 -6.33
C GLU A 117 -12.04 19.67 -6.30
N ILE A 118 -13.30 20.12 -6.38
CA ILE A 118 -14.47 19.24 -6.51
C ILE A 118 -14.59 18.78 -7.96
N TYR A 119 -14.39 19.70 -8.91
CA TYR A 119 -14.28 19.38 -10.34
C TYR A 119 -12.82 19.07 -10.68
N SER A 120 -12.55 17.86 -11.15
CA SER A 120 -11.21 17.44 -11.56
C SER A 120 -10.99 17.70 -13.05
N GLN A 121 -10.14 18.68 -13.37
CA GLN A 121 -9.75 18.94 -14.78
C GLN A 121 -8.96 17.77 -15.37
N GLU A 122 -8.22 17.02 -14.54
CA GLU A 122 -7.48 15.84 -14.98
C GLU A 122 -8.43 14.70 -15.38
N LEU A 123 -9.45 14.41 -14.56
CA LEU A 123 -10.47 13.43 -14.93
C LEU A 123 -11.26 13.87 -16.16
N ALA A 124 -11.58 15.15 -16.33
CA ALA A 124 -12.21 15.65 -17.54
C ALA A 124 -11.33 15.43 -18.78
N LYS A 125 -10.02 15.62 -18.66
CA LYS A 125 -9.07 15.34 -19.74
C LYS A 125 -8.99 13.85 -20.05
N ILE A 126 -8.93 13.00 -19.03
CA ILE A 126 -8.93 11.54 -19.19
C ILE A 126 -10.20 11.09 -19.89
N ALA A 127 -11.37 11.55 -19.45
CA ALA A 127 -12.65 11.23 -20.08
C ALA A 127 -12.74 11.63 -21.56
N ALA A 128 -12.05 12.71 -21.92
CA ALA A 128 -12.04 13.20 -23.32
C ALA A 128 -10.99 12.51 -24.21
N THR A 129 -9.98 11.84 -23.64
CA THR A 129 -8.83 11.33 -24.39
C THR A 129 -8.66 9.81 -24.33
N TRP A 130 -9.25 9.14 -23.36
CA TRP A 130 -9.17 7.68 -23.22
C TRP A 130 -10.30 7.02 -23.99
N GLU A 131 -10.00 5.88 -24.60
CA GLU A 131 -10.99 4.98 -25.15
C GLU A 131 -11.59 4.17 -24.00
N LEU A 132 -12.85 4.43 -23.69
CA LEU A 132 -13.58 3.75 -22.63
C LEU A 132 -14.35 2.57 -23.19
N ALA A 133 -14.51 1.50 -22.39
CA ALA A 133 -15.40 0.41 -22.75
C ALA A 133 -16.87 0.87 -22.74
N GLU A 134 -17.73 0.13 -23.45
CA GLU A 134 -19.17 0.41 -23.46
C GLU A 134 -19.75 0.38 -22.04
N GLY A 135 -20.40 1.44 -21.64
CA GLY A 135 -20.98 1.60 -20.30
C GLY A 135 -20.03 2.18 -19.25
N ASP A 136 -18.73 2.33 -19.55
CA ASP A 136 -17.81 3.00 -18.63
C ASP A 136 -18.01 4.52 -18.65
N VAL A 137 -17.96 5.14 -17.49
CA VAL A 137 -18.11 6.59 -17.31
C VAL A 137 -16.99 7.11 -16.42
N ILE A 138 -16.29 8.14 -16.89
CA ILE A 138 -15.37 8.93 -16.05
C ILE A 138 -15.98 10.32 -15.94
N ASP A 139 -16.50 10.65 -14.76
CA ASP A 139 -17.06 11.97 -14.49
C ASP A 139 -16.03 12.82 -13.74
N PRO A 140 -15.80 14.08 -14.12
CA PRO A 140 -14.92 14.99 -13.42
C PRO A 140 -15.44 15.43 -12.04
N LEU A 141 -16.73 15.21 -11.75
CA LEU A 141 -17.33 15.44 -10.44
C LEU A 141 -17.45 14.11 -9.66
N PRO A 142 -17.35 14.14 -8.32
CA PRO A 142 -17.54 12.96 -7.48
C PRO A 142 -19.04 12.62 -7.35
N ILE A 143 -19.64 12.21 -8.45
CA ILE A 143 -21.04 11.76 -8.48
C ILE A 143 -21.13 10.25 -8.33
N TYR A 144 -22.30 9.77 -7.89
CA TYR A 144 -22.59 8.35 -7.88
C TYR A 144 -22.74 7.84 -9.32
N THR A 145 -21.92 6.86 -9.69
CA THR A 145 -22.03 6.15 -10.98
C THR A 145 -22.47 4.71 -10.68
N PRO A 146 -23.62 4.29 -11.18
CA PRO A 146 -24.06 2.90 -10.99
C PRO A 146 -23.10 1.97 -11.73
N GLY A 147 -22.60 0.95 -11.03
CA GLY A 147 -21.83 -0.13 -11.63
C GLY A 147 -22.70 -1.14 -12.35
N PHE A 148 -22.08 -2.17 -12.91
CA PHE A 148 -22.78 -3.32 -13.48
C PHE A 148 -23.59 -4.05 -12.39
N GLU A 149 -24.67 -4.68 -12.79
CA GLU A 149 -25.51 -5.50 -11.91
C GLU A 149 -26.00 -4.75 -10.65
N ASN A 150 -26.24 -3.45 -10.79
CA ASN A 150 -26.77 -2.63 -9.72
C ASN A 150 -28.30 -2.84 -9.56
N TYR A 151 -28.89 -2.24 -8.52
CA TYR A 151 -30.31 -2.39 -8.21
C TYR A 151 -31.28 -1.82 -9.25
N ASN A 152 -30.78 -0.97 -10.18
CA ASN A 152 -31.55 -0.44 -11.31
C ASN A 152 -31.33 -1.24 -12.61
N ASP A 153 -30.47 -2.26 -12.58
CA ASP A 153 -30.25 -3.15 -13.73
C ASP A 153 -31.52 -3.97 -13.99
N PRO A 154 -31.95 -4.15 -15.23
CA PRO A 154 -33.08 -5.03 -15.57
C PRO A 154 -32.94 -6.47 -15.03
N LEU A 155 -31.71 -6.96 -14.86
CA LEU A 155 -31.44 -8.26 -14.23
C LEU A 155 -31.86 -8.33 -12.77
N ALA A 156 -32.04 -7.20 -12.08
CA ALA A 156 -32.49 -7.16 -10.69
C ALA A 156 -33.92 -7.70 -10.51
N GLU A 157 -34.76 -7.67 -11.55
CA GLU A 157 -36.10 -8.34 -11.53
C GLU A 157 -35.96 -9.86 -11.36
N LYS A 158 -34.94 -10.45 -11.95
CA LYS A 158 -34.66 -11.89 -11.88
C LYS A 158 -33.74 -12.25 -10.70
N PHE A 159 -32.80 -11.38 -10.38
CA PHE A 159 -31.77 -11.57 -9.35
C PHE A 159 -31.78 -10.37 -8.39
N PRO A 160 -32.73 -10.31 -7.42
CA PRO A 160 -32.93 -9.10 -6.61
C PRO A 160 -31.90 -8.89 -5.52
N LEU A 161 -31.03 -9.89 -5.25
CA LEU A 161 -30.05 -9.79 -4.19
C LEU A 161 -28.75 -9.15 -4.72
N GLN A 162 -28.25 -8.14 -4.01
CA GLN A 162 -26.97 -7.53 -4.31
C GLN A 162 -25.87 -8.24 -3.54
N LEU A 163 -24.89 -8.81 -4.25
CA LEU A 163 -23.73 -9.48 -3.64
C LEU A 163 -22.63 -8.46 -3.36
N THR A 164 -22.25 -8.31 -2.10
CA THR A 164 -21.09 -7.51 -1.70
C THR A 164 -20.05 -8.40 -1.03
N GLY A 165 -18.84 -8.38 -1.54
CA GLY A 165 -17.69 -9.03 -0.94
C GLY A 165 -17.05 -8.13 0.14
N PHE A 166 -16.64 -8.73 1.24
CA PHE A 166 -15.84 -8.06 2.26
C PHE A 166 -14.64 -8.92 2.68
N HIS A 167 -13.64 -8.27 3.26
CA HIS A 167 -12.45 -8.98 3.69
C HIS A 167 -12.73 -9.86 4.91
N TYR A 168 -12.44 -11.14 4.76
CA TYR A 168 -12.58 -12.08 5.85
C TYR A 168 -11.48 -11.85 6.89
N LYS A 169 -11.87 -11.75 8.16
CA LYS A 169 -11.03 -11.31 9.27
C LYS A 169 -9.79 -12.18 9.52
N ALA A 170 -9.87 -13.47 9.25
CA ALA A 170 -8.80 -14.43 9.55
C ALA A 170 -7.89 -14.75 8.37
N ARG A 171 -8.04 -14.05 7.25
CA ARG A 171 -7.23 -14.25 6.04
C ARG A 171 -6.80 -12.92 5.42
N VAL A 172 -5.69 -12.95 4.70
CA VAL A 172 -5.31 -11.92 3.76
C VAL A 172 -5.40 -12.54 2.36
N HIS A 173 -6.45 -12.23 1.63
CA HIS A 173 -6.84 -12.96 0.41
C HIS A 173 -7.01 -14.46 0.72
N SER A 174 -6.21 -15.35 0.07
CA SER A 174 -6.19 -16.80 0.37
C SER A 174 -5.15 -17.20 1.44
N THR A 175 -4.25 -16.28 1.81
CA THR A 175 -3.21 -16.55 2.82
C THR A 175 -3.84 -16.88 4.17
N TYR A 176 -3.32 -17.89 4.83
CA TYR A 176 -3.85 -18.47 6.08
C TYR A 176 -5.16 -19.27 5.92
N GLY A 177 -5.71 -19.43 4.71
CA GLY A 177 -6.91 -20.20 4.46
C GLY A 177 -6.80 -21.70 4.81
N ASN A 178 -5.58 -22.23 4.98
CA ASN A 178 -5.27 -23.59 5.38
C ASN A 178 -4.96 -23.76 6.88
N VAL A 179 -5.10 -22.70 7.69
CA VAL A 179 -4.79 -22.73 9.13
C VAL A 179 -6.03 -23.05 9.93
N ASP A 180 -6.16 -24.27 10.43
CA ASP A 180 -7.38 -24.76 11.06
C ASP A 180 -7.75 -24.01 12.34
N VAL A 181 -6.77 -23.59 13.15
CA VAL A 181 -7.04 -22.78 14.35
C VAL A 181 -7.70 -21.45 14.01
N LEU A 182 -7.32 -20.82 12.90
CA LEU A 182 -7.94 -19.57 12.44
C LEU A 182 -9.35 -19.82 11.88
N LYS A 183 -9.56 -20.93 11.17
CA LYS A 183 -10.91 -21.34 10.71
C LYS A 183 -11.86 -21.59 11.87
N ALA A 184 -11.35 -22.22 12.94
CA ALA A 184 -12.15 -22.49 14.13
C ALA A 184 -12.50 -21.20 14.90
N ALA A 185 -11.55 -20.26 14.99
CA ALA A 185 -11.75 -18.98 15.68
C ALA A 185 -12.65 -18.01 14.91
N CYS A 186 -12.59 -18.02 13.58
CA CYS A 186 -13.36 -17.12 12.71
C CYS A 186 -14.05 -17.95 11.63
N ARG A 187 -15.35 -18.13 11.73
CA ARG A 187 -16.14 -18.77 10.67
C ARG A 187 -16.39 -17.79 9.52
N GLN A 188 -16.33 -18.31 8.31
CA GLN A 188 -16.75 -17.54 7.13
C GLN A 188 -18.25 -17.75 6.95
N GLU A 189 -19.01 -16.70 7.11
CA GLU A 189 -20.46 -16.72 7.05
C GLU A 189 -20.94 -15.86 5.88
N MET A 190 -22.13 -16.16 5.39
CA MET A 190 -22.88 -15.30 4.49
C MET A 190 -23.94 -14.56 5.30
N TRP A 191 -23.97 -13.24 5.18
CA TRP A 191 -24.96 -12.41 5.87
C TRP A 191 -26.03 -12.00 4.89
N ILE A 192 -27.26 -12.24 5.25
CA ILE A 192 -28.45 -11.92 4.45
C ILE A 192 -29.39 -11.12 5.35
N ASN A 193 -29.87 -9.96 4.86
CA ASN A 193 -30.87 -9.15 5.53
C ASN A 193 -32.31 -9.62 5.18
#